data_153093b033c80b509be4e3d508680d49
#
_entry.id   153093b033c80b509be4e3d508680d49
#
_cell.length_a   1.000
_cell.length_b   1.000
_cell.length_c   1.000
_cell.angle_alpha   90.00
_cell.angle_beta   90.00
_cell.angle_gamma   90.00
#
_symmetry.space_group_name_H-M   'P 1'
#
loop_
_entity.id
_entity.type
_entity.pdbx_description
1 polymer ?
#
loop_
_entity_poly.entity_id
_entity_poly.type
_entity_poly.pdbx_seq_one_letter_code
_entity_poly.pdbx_strand_id
1 'polypeptide(L)'
;MVALLPREALGGSHHASAIEWLMGQAGQETDSFASRMRNELLGSSNPRVGWPFFPGAAAWVTPTAMSILALEKARRHLNSNGIQKRIEVGRQFLVDRLCKDGGWNYGRSNVLGVDAPSYPETTGQALLALDEVELPRLRKALDAAQEQARSCQSSEGLSWLQLGLQAHGIVAAIPARRLASRRLMDSALWILAQSALRGHNVFLE
;
A
#
# COMPACT_ATOMS: atom_id res chain seq x y z
N MET A 1 9.26 8.65 0.11
CA MET A 1 9.92 9.52 1.11
C MET A 1 8.93 10.33 1.95
N VAL A 2 7.95 11.04 1.35
CA VAL A 2 6.93 11.82 2.09
C VAL A 2 6.19 10.99 3.17
N ALA A 3 5.88 9.73 2.91
CA ALA A 3 5.21 8.84 3.87
C ALA A 3 6.00 8.62 5.19
N LEU A 4 7.29 8.91 5.21
CA LEU A 4 8.16 8.77 6.39
C LEU A 4 8.49 10.11 7.07
N LEU A 5 8.06 11.24 6.49
CA LEU A 5 8.36 12.54 7.10
C LEU A 5 7.52 12.75 8.36
N PRO A 6 8.09 13.33 9.42
CA PRO A 6 7.32 13.76 10.57
C PRO A 6 6.34 14.87 10.17
N ARG A 7 5.24 15.00 10.92
CA ARG A 7 4.16 15.96 10.62
C ARG A 7 4.65 17.41 10.53
N GLU A 8 5.56 17.79 11.41
CA GLU A 8 6.12 19.15 11.48
C GLU A 8 6.88 19.55 10.21
N ALA A 9 7.41 18.54 9.48
CA ALA A 9 8.13 18.76 8.23
C ALA A 9 7.18 18.99 7.02
N LEU A 10 5.88 18.77 7.16
CA LEU A 10 4.93 18.82 6.04
C LEU A 10 4.36 20.22 5.75
N GLY A 11 4.72 21.25 6.55
CA GLY A 11 4.20 22.63 6.41
C GLY A 11 4.93 23.54 5.41
N GLY A 12 6.00 23.08 4.77
CA GLY A 12 6.79 23.88 3.84
C GLY A 12 6.27 23.88 2.40
N SER A 13 6.57 24.95 1.64
CA SER A 13 6.16 25.11 0.22
C SER A 13 6.62 23.94 -0.68
N HIS A 14 7.78 23.38 -0.42
CA HIS A 14 8.31 22.24 -1.16
C HIS A 14 7.46 20.98 -0.99
N HIS A 15 6.85 20.77 0.18
CA HIS A 15 5.96 19.63 0.42
C HIS A 15 4.63 19.80 -0.30
N ALA A 16 4.08 21.04 -0.33
CA ALA A 16 2.86 21.31 -1.08
C ALA A 16 3.04 20.98 -2.58
N SER A 17 4.14 21.41 -3.19
CA SER A 17 4.46 21.09 -4.59
C SER A 17 4.66 19.59 -4.82
N ALA A 18 5.28 18.89 -3.88
CA ALA A 18 5.46 17.42 -3.98
C ALA A 18 4.12 16.68 -3.88
N ILE A 19 3.21 17.11 -3.02
CA ILE A 19 1.87 16.56 -2.90
C ILE A 19 1.04 16.86 -4.16
N GLU A 20 1.10 18.09 -4.68
CA GLU A 20 0.43 18.44 -5.93
C GLU A 20 0.92 17.58 -7.10
N TRP A 21 2.24 17.40 -7.22
CA TRP A 21 2.82 16.50 -8.21
C TRP A 21 2.30 15.05 -8.03
N LEU A 22 2.28 14.55 -6.80
CA LEU A 22 1.79 13.21 -6.48
C LEU A 22 0.31 13.06 -6.83
N MET A 23 -0.51 14.08 -6.58
CA MET A 23 -1.92 14.12 -6.94
C MET A 23 -2.14 14.01 -8.46
N GLY A 24 -1.26 14.61 -9.25
CA GLY A 24 -1.30 14.58 -10.72
C GLY A 24 -0.81 13.27 -11.33
N GLN A 25 -0.15 12.38 -10.55
CA GLN A 25 0.34 11.11 -11.10
C GLN A 25 -0.78 10.07 -11.19
N ALA A 26 -0.83 9.38 -12.32
CA ALA A 26 -1.75 8.28 -12.59
C ALA A 26 -1.04 7.21 -13.42
N GLY A 27 -1.26 5.94 -13.09
CA GLY A 27 -0.74 4.84 -13.89
C GLY A 27 -1.48 4.75 -15.22
N GLN A 28 -0.73 4.54 -16.28
CA GLN A 28 -1.31 4.28 -17.60
C GLN A 28 -1.62 2.78 -17.70
N GLU A 29 -2.84 2.41 -17.28
CA GLU A 29 -3.33 1.07 -17.55
C GLU A 29 -3.55 0.91 -19.04
N THR A 30 -2.95 -0.11 -19.64
CA THR A 30 -3.36 -0.55 -20.98
C THR A 30 -4.75 -1.14 -20.84
N ASP A 31 -5.76 -0.31 -21.07
CA ASP A 31 -7.15 -0.75 -21.13
C ASP A 31 -7.30 -1.77 -22.23
N SER A 32 -7.51 -3.02 -21.88
CA SER A 32 -8.06 -3.94 -22.85
C SER A 32 -9.47 -3.45 -23.25
N PHE A 33 -9.86 -3.67 -24.48
CA PHE A 33 -11.21 -3.35 -24.97
C PHE A 33 -12.31 -3.85 -24.01
N ALA A 34 -12.10 -5.02 -23.39
CA ALA A 34 -13.00 -5.58 -22.38
C ALA A 34 -13.10 -4.73 -21.10
N SER A 35 -12.01 -4.08 -20.68
CA SER A 35 -12.02 -3.18 -19.51
C SER A 35 -12.79 -1.89 -19.81
N ARG A 36 -12.66 -1.36 -21.01
CA ARG A 36 -13.41 -0.18 -21.47
C ARG A 36 -14.91 -0.47 -21.51
N MET A 37 -15.31 -1.57 -22.17
CA MET A 37 -16.72 -1.98 -22.23
C MET A 37 -17.32 -2.21 -20.84
N ARG A 38 -16.59 -2.87 -19.94
CA ARG A 38 -17.07 -3.10 -18.58
C ARG A 38 -17.27 -1.79 -17.81
N ASN A 39 -16.33 -0.85 -17.92
CA ASN A 39 -16.43 0.46 -17.26
C ASN A 39 -17.61 1.29 -17.81
N GLU A 40 -17.85 1.21 -19.12
CA GLU A 40 -18.96 1.88 -19.78
C GLU A 40 -20.32 1.27 -19.37
N LEU A 41 -20.42 -0.05 -19.33
CA LEU A 41 -21.62 -0.78 -18.88
C LEU A 41 -21.95 -0.56 -17.40
N LEU A 42 -20.93 -0.36 -16.56
CA LEU A 42 -21.10 -0.12 -15.11
C LEU A 42 -21.25 1.37 -14.76
N GLY A 43 -21.31 2.27 -15.77
CA GLY A 43 -21.42 3.72 -15.58
C GLY A 43 -20.25 4.31 -14.80
N SER A 44 -19.11 3.61 -14.72
CA SER A 44 -17.92 4.04 -14.00
C SER A 44 -17.05 4.90 -14.91
N SER A 45 -17.31 6.20 -14.91
CA SER A 45 -16.57 7.20 -15.70
C SER A 45 -15.19 7.55 -15.14
N ASN A 46 -14.74 6.89 -14.07
CA ASN A 46 -13.45 7.18 -13.46
C ASN A 46 -12.59 5.90 -13.42
N PRO A 47 -11.52 5.80 -14.24
CA PRO A 47 -10.62 4.67 -14.14
C PRO A 47 -10.06 4.61 -12.71
N ARG A 48 -10.19 3.44 -12.08
CA ARG A 48 -9.60 3.15 -10.76
C ARG A 48 -8.10 3.06 -10.94
N VAL A 49 -7.42 4.19 -10.82
CA VAL A 49 -6.02 4.33 -11.19
C VAL A 49 -5.17 4.45 -9.94
N GLY A 50 -4.24 3.50 -9.78
CA GLY A 50 -3.19 3.60 -8.78
C GLY A 50 -2.05 4.54 -9.24
N TRP A 51 -0.93 4.45 -8.55
CA TRP A 51 0.28 5.20 -8.89
C TRP A 51 1.33 4.32 -9.57
N PRO A 52 2.05 4.86 -10.55
CA PRO A 52 3.17 4.18 -11.19
C PRO A 52 4.47 4.41 -10.42
N PHE A 53 5.52 3.64 -10.69
CA PHE A 53 6.88 3.91 -10.21
C PHE A 53 7.50 5.16 -10.86
N PHE A 54 7.13 5.44 -12.11
CA PHE A 54 7.56 6.62 -12.86
C PHE A 54 6.45 7.06 -13.84
N PRO A 55 6.40 8.34 -14.22
CA PRO A 55 5.38 8.86 -15.12
C PRO A 55 5.29 8.06 -16.42
N GLY A 56 4.08 7.76 -16.87
CA GLY A 56 3.84 7.00 -18.10
C GLY A 56 3.85 5.48 -17.95
N ALA A 57 4.21 4.94 -16.78
CA ALA A 57 4.14 3.50 -16.51
C ALA A 57 2.75 3.09 -15.99
N ALA A 58 2.49 1.78 -16.00
CA ALA A 58 1.31 1.19 -15.36
C ALA A 58 1.36 1.38 -13.84
N ALA A 59 0.19 1.37 -13.19
CA ALA A 59 0.10 1.41 -11.74
C ALA A 59 0.53 0.09 -11.09
N TRP A 60 1.18 0.20 -9.92
CA TRP A 60 1.66 -0.91 -9.13
C TRP A 60 1.21 -0.80 -7.68
N VAL A 61 1.18 -1.92 -6.96
CA VAL A 61 0.74 -1.99 -5.55
C VAL A 61 1.63 -1.13 -4.65
N THR A 62 2.94 -1.32 -4.70
CA THR A 62 3.90 -0.58 -3.84
C THR A 62 3.81 0.94 -3.99
N PRO A 63 3.96 1.55 -5.19
CA PRO A 63 3.86 3.01 -5.29
C PRO A 63 2.46 3.51 -4.94
N THR A 64 1.41 2.73 -5.19
CA THR A 64 0.04 3.10 -4.79
C THR A 64 -0.10 3.14 -3.27
N ALA A 65 0.35 2.11 -2.56
CA ALA A 65 0.31 2.06 -1.10
C ALA A 65 1.10 3.23 -0.47
N MET A 66 2.33 3.46 -0.94
CA MET A 66 3.17 4.56 -0.43
C MET A 66 2.58 5.94 -0.73
N SER A 67 1.92 6.11 -1.88
CA SER A 67 1.26 7.37 -2.22
C SER A 67 0.03 7.64 -1.36
N ILE A 68 -0.76 6.62 -1.07
CA ILE A 68 -1.90 6.73 -0.14
C ILE A 68 -1.40 7.19 1.23
N LEU A 69 -0.39 6.53 1.81
CA LEU A 69 0.17 6.90 3.12
C LEU A 69 0.71 8.33 3.13
N ALA A 70 1.39 8.76 2.06
CA ALA A 70 1.87 10.13 1.94
C ALA A 70 0.72 11.15 1.88
N LEU A 71 -0.34 10.86 1.13
CA LEU A 71 -1.52 11.72 1.00
C LEU A 71 -2.35 11.75 2.28
N GLU A 72 -2.45 10.64 3.03
CA GLU A 72 -3.11 10.61 4.34
C GLU A 72 -2.43 11.55 5.34
N LYS A 73 -1.09 11.54 5.38
CA LYS A 73 -0.36 12.52 6.19
C LYS A 73 -0.60 13.96 5.73
N ALA A 74 -0.55 14.21 4.42
CA ALA A 74 -0.75 15.52 3.86
C ALA A 74 -2.17 16.06 4.09
N ARG A 75 -3.19 15.21 4.02
CA ARG A 75 -4.62 15.55 4.24
C ARG A 75 -4.86 16.23 5.58
N ARG A 76 -4.09 15.87 6.59
CA ARG A 76 -4.20 16.43 7.94
C ARG A 76 -3.72 17.91 8.03
N HIS A 77 -2.93 18.34 7.06
CA HIS A 77 -2.34 19.69 7.01
C HIS A 77 -2.85 20.52 5.83
N LEU A 78 -3.30 19.88 4.78
CA LEU A 78 -3.77 20.52 3.55
C LEU A 78 -5.28 20.30 3.41
N ASN A 79 -6.04 21.36 3.57
CA ASN A 79 -7.51 21.29 3.46
C ASN A 79 -7.91 21.20 1.97
N SER A 80 -7.86 20.00 1.39
CA SER A 80 -8.18 19.75 -0.01
C SER A 80 -9.10 18.53 -0.17
N ASN A 81 -10.34 18.78 -0.60
CA ASN A 81 -11.30 17.72 -0.94
C ASN A 81 -10.80 16.78 -2.04
N GLY A 82 -9.87 17.24 -2.89
CA GLY A 82 -9.27 16.44 -3.94
C GLY A 82 -8.37 15.32 -3.40
N ILE A 83 -7.67 15.56 -2.29
CA ILE A 83 -6.78 14.57 -1.66
C ILE A 83 -7.58 13.35 -1.21
N GLN A 84 -8.68 13.55 -0.48
CA GLN A 84 -9.54 12.47 -0.01
C GLN A 84 -10.04 11.59 -1.17
N LYS A 85 -10.58 12.23 -2.21
CA LYS A 85 -11.06 11.53 -3.41
C LYS A 85 -9.95 10.71 -4.09
N ARG A 86 -8.73 11.26 -4.16
CA ARG A 86 -7.59 10.59 -4.77
C ARG A 86 -7.13 9.37 -3.95
N ILE A 87 -7.15 9.48 -2.62
CA ILE A 87 -6.90 8.36 -1.70
C ILE A 87 -7.91 7.23 -1.92
N GLU A 88 -9.20 7.56 -1.97
CA GLU A 88 -10.27 6.57 -2.17
C GLU A 88 -10.11 5.80 -3.50
N VAL A 89 -9.76 6.50 -4.58
CA VAL A 89 -9.45 5.86 -5.87
C VAL A 89 -8.26 4.91 -5.75
N GLY A 90 -7.21 5.30 -5.02
CA GLY A 90 -6.05 4.45 -4.78
C GLY A 90 -6.37 3.22 -3.91
N ARG A 91 -7.15 3.39 -2.86
CA ARG A 91 -7.62 2.28 -2.01
C ARG A 91 -8.45 1.28 -2.81
N GLN A 92 -9.35 1.78 -3.67
CA GLN A 92 -10.14 0.90 -4.53
C GLN A 92 -9.25 0.16 -5.53
N PHE A 93 -8.21 0.80 -6.09
CA PHE A 93 -7.22 0.13 -6.92
C PHE A 93 -6.55 -1.04 -6.17
N LEU A 94 -6.13 -0.84 -4.92
CA LEU A 94 -5.55 -1.92 -4.11
C LEU A 94 -6.54 -3.07 -3.91
N VAL A 95 -7.79 -2.77 -3.56
CA VAL A 95 -8.84 -3.79 -3.38
C VAL A 95 -9.05 -4.60 -4.66
N ASP A 96 -9.05 -3.96 -5.82
CA ASP A 96 -9.22 -4.62 -7.12
C ASP A 96 -8.01 -5.50 -7.52
N ARG A 97 -6.86 -5.31 -6.86
CA ARG A 97 -5.62 -6.07 -7.11
C ARG A 97 -5.39 -7.22 -6.12
N LEU A 98 -6.35 -7.47 -5.24
CA LEU A 98 -6.28 -8.60 -4.32
C LEU A 98 -6.11 -9.92 -5.07
N CYS A 99 -5.10 -10.68 -4.70
CA CYS A 99 -4.84 -12.01 -5.25
C CYS A 99 -5.84 -13.04 -4.72
N LYS A 100 -5.99 -14.15 -5.42
CA LYS A 100 -6.91 -15.22 -5.04
C LYS A 100 -6.55 -15.87 -3.69
N ASP A 101 -5.27 -15.89 -3.34
CA ASP A 101 -4.77 -16.37 -2.05
C ASP A 101 -5.01 -15.41 -0.88
N GLY A 102 -5.46 -14.17 -1.14
CA GLY A 102 -5.84 -13.18 -0.14
C GLY A 102 -4.84 -12.06 0.07
N GLY A 103 -3.60 -12.16 -0.43
CA GLY A 103 -2.61 -11.11 -0.32
C GLY A 103 -2.50 -10.28 -1.61
N TRP A 104 -1.41 -9.53 -1.75
CA TRP A 104 -1.09 -8.75 -2.94
C TRP A 104 0.27 -9.14 -3.51
N ASN A 105 0.37 -9.07 -4.83
CA ASN A 105 1.64 -9.05 -5.54
C ASN A 105 1.96 -7.63 -6.02
N TYR A 106 3.02 -7.46 -6.79
CA TYR A 106 3.45 -6.15 -7.26
C TYR A 106 2.45 -5.48 -8.23
N GLY A 107 1.71 -6.25 -9.04
CA GLY A 107 0.89 -5.73 -10.13
C GLY A 107 -0.49 -6.38 -10.25
N ARG A 108 -0.66 -7.27 -11.22
CA ARG A 108 -1.94 -7.93 -11.50
C ARG A 108 -2.08 -9.24 -10.78
N SER A 109 -3.23 -9.48 -10.14
CA SER A 109 -3.57 -10.74 -9.47
C SER A 109 -3.80 -11.91 -10.43
N ASN A 110 -4.01 -11.63 -11.72
CA ASN A 110 -4.15 -12.64 -12.77
C ASN A 110 -3.41 -12.18 -14.03
N VAL A 111 -2.59 -13.06 -14.59
CA VAL A 111 -1.81 -12.82 -15.81
C VAL A 111 -2.08 -13.95 -16.79
N LEU A 112 -2.65 -13.63 -17.95
CA LEU A 112 -2.97 -14.60 -19.02
C LEU A 112 -3.83 -15.79 -18.53
N GLY A 113 -4.77 -15.53 -17.63
CA GLY A 113 -5.64 -16.58 -17.07
C GLY A 113 -5.05 -17.37 -15.91
N VAL A 114 -3.80 -17.09 -15.52
CA VAL A 114 -3.12 -17.75 -14.39
C VAL A 114 -3.16 -16.83 -13.18
N ASP A 115 -3.62 -17.35 -12.04
CA ASP A 115 -3.59 -16.64 -10.77
C ASP A 115 -2.14 -16.44 -10.30
N ALA A 116 -1.76 -15.20 -10.07
CA ALA A 116 -0.43 -14.86 -9.57
C ALA A 116 -0.41 -14.92 -8.03
N PRO A 117 0.64 -15.48 -7.41
CA PRO A 117 0.76 -15.53 -5.96
C PRO A 117 0.99 -14.13 -5.37
N SER A 118 0.59 -13.96 -4.11
CA SER A 118 0.91 -12.77 -3.33
C SER A 118 2.31 -12.85 -2.71
N TYR A 119 2.85 -11.69 -2.32
CA TYR A 119 4.15 -11.57 -1.66
C TYR A 119 4.03 -10.87 -0.30
N PRO A 120 4.86 -11.23 0.68
CA PRO A 120 4.83 -10.65 2.02
C PRO A 120 4.97 -9.13 2.04
N GLU A 121 5.91 -8.58 1.26
CA GLU A 121 6.19 -7.15 1.23
C GLU A 121 5.00 -6.34 0.71
N THR A 122 4.46 -6.72 -0.42
CA THR A 122 3.32 -6.02 -1.04
C THR A 122 2.03 -6.23 -0.26
N THR A 123 1.85 -7.39 0.37
CA THR A 123 0.72 -7.66 1.27
C THR A 123 0.77 -6.75 2.49
N GLY A 124 1.93 -6.63 3.15
CA GLY A 124 2.10 -5.73 4.29
C GLY A 124 1.90 -4.26 3.92
N GLN A 125 2.46 -3.82 2.78
CA GLN A 125 2.30 -2.44 2.29
C GLN A 125 0.86 -2.10 1.95
N ALA A 126 0.13 -3.01 1.28
CA ALA A 126 -1.26 -2.80 0.94
C ALA A 126 -2.16 -2.73 2.19
N LEU A 127 -1.97 -3.64 3.15
CA LEU A 127 -2.69 -3.61 4.42
C LEU A 127 -2.44 -2.32 5.18
N LEU A 128 -1.20 -1.84 5.22
CA LEU A 128 -0.85 -0.58 5.89
C LEU A 128 -1.57 0.63 5.27
N ALA A 129 -1.74 0.66 3.94
CA ALA A 129 -2.44 1.72 3.23
C ALA A 129 -3.99 1.59 3.31
N LEU A 130 -4.48 0.45 3.77
CA LEU A 130 -5.91 0.14 3.92
C LEU A 130 -6.35 0.12 5.40
N ASP A 131 -5.61 0.74 6.30
CA ASP A 131 -5.83 0.74 7.75
C ASP A 131 -7.22 1.23 8.18
N GLU A 132 -7.80 2.18 7.45
CA GLU A 132 -9.14 2.73 7.71
C GLU A 132 -10.27 2.00 6.95
N VAL A 133 -9.97 0.93 6.22
CA VAL A 133 -10.94 0.26 5.34
C VAL A 133 -11.44 -1.05 5.94
N GLU A 134 -12.68 -1.04 6.40
CA GLU A 134 -13.40 -2.24 6.85
C GLU A 134 -14.13 -2.92 5.68
N LEU A 135 -13.48 -3.87 5.02
CA LEU A 135 -14.09 -4.66 3.95
C LEU A 135 -14.09 -6.15 4.29
N PRO A 136 -15.14 -6.93 3.92
CA PRO A 136 -15.14 -8.39 4.11
C PRO A 136 -13.91 -9.08 3.49
N ARG A 137 -13.37 -8.52 2.40
CA ARG A 137 -12.16 -9.03 1.73
C ARG A 137 -10.89 -8.84 2.56
N LEU A 138 -10.82 -7.82 3.43
CA LEU A 138 -9.65 -7.59 4.29
C LEU A 138 -9.46 -8.71 5.32
N ARG A 139 -10.53 -9.35 5.80
CA ARG A 139 -10.40 -10.50 6.70
C ARG A 139 -9.54 -11.59 6.10
N LYS A 140 -9.83 -11.97 4.84
CA LYS A 140 -9.01 -12.95 4.12
C LYS A 140 -7.57 -12.49 3.92
N ALA A 141 -7.37 -11.19 3.69
CA ALA A 141 -6.03 -10.60 3.52
C ALA A 141 -5.25 -10.61 4.84
N LEU A 142 -5.89 -10.35 5.96
CA LEU A 142 -5.29 -10.42 7.28
C LEU A 142 -4.90 -11.87 7.64
N ASP A 143 -5.74 -12.85 7.33
CA ASP A 143 -5.43 -14.27 7.51
C ASP A 143 -4.23 -14.69 6.64
N ALA A 144 -4.22 -14.30 5.37
CA ALA A 144 -3.10 -14.55 4.46
C ALA A 144 -1.79 -13.91 4.95
N ALA A 145 -1.85 -12.66 5.43
CA ALA A 145 -0.69 -11.96 5.98
C ALA A 145 -0.13 -12.66 7.24
N GLN A 146 -0.99 -13.16 8.12
CA GLN A 146 -0.56 -13.92 9.29
C GLN A 146 0.12 -15.25 8.90
N GLU A 147 -0.41 -15.94 7.88
CA GLU A 147 0.21 -17.17 7.37
C GLU A 147 1.55 -16.89 6.69
N GLN A 148 1.62 -15.84 5.89
CA GLN A 148 2.88 -15.37 5.31
C GLN A 148 3.89 -15.01 6.40
N ALA A 149 3.49 -14.36 7.50
CA ALA A 149 4.38 -14.03 8.61
C ALA A 149 4.99 -15.25 9.30
N ARG A 150 4.27 -16.37 9.33
CA ARG A 150 4.78 -17.65 9.90
C ARG A 150 5.86 -18.30 9.03
N SER A 151 5.72 -18.19 7.71
CA SER A 151 6.57 -18.89 6.72
C SER A 151 7.67 -18.01 6.12
N CYS A 152 7.54 -16.68 6.17
CA CYS A 152 8.46 -15.72 5.56
C CYS A 152 9.87 -15.79 6.14
N GLN A 153 10.87 -15.82 5.27
CA GLN A 153 12.29 -15.81 5.63
C GLN A 153 12.96 -14.45 5.36
N SER A 154 12.25 -13.52 4.68
CA SER A 154 12.75 -12.20 4.34
C SER A 154 12.57 -11.23 5.51
N SER A 155 13.63 -10.55 5.94
CA SER A 155 13.56 -9.48 6.94
C SER A 155 12.69 -8.32 6.48
N GLU A 156 12.78 -7.96 5.21
CA GLU A 156 11.94 -6.94 4.57
C GLU A 156 10.47 -7.35 4.61
N GLY A 157 10.16 -8.56 4.11
CA GLY A 157 8.79 -9.08 4.08
C GLY A 157 8.16 -9.15 5.48
N LEU A 158 8.89 -9.67 6.47
CA LEU A 158 8.43 -9.72 7.87
C LEU A 158 8.16 -8.33 8.44
N SER A 159 9.02 -7.36 8.13
CA SER A 159 8.86 -5.98 8.62
C SER A 159 7.62 -5.32 8.03
N TRP A 160 7.37 -5.47 6.73
CA TRP A 160 6.17 -4.94 6.09
C TRP A 160 4.90 -5.62 6.60
N LEU A 161 4.90 -6.96 6.74
CA LEU A 161 3.76 -7.70 7.31
C LEU A 161 3.46 -7.24 8.73
N GLN A 162 4.50 -7.04 9.56
CA GLN A 162 4.34 -6.54 10.92
C GLN A 162 3.69 -5.16 10.97
N LEU A 163 4.15 -4.23 10.11
CA LEU A 163 3.58 -2.89 9.99
C LEU A 163 2.12 -2.93 9.52
N GLY A 164 1.83 -3.71 8.49
CA GLY A 164 0.48 -3.84 7.95
C GLY A 164 -0.50 -4.50 8.92
N LEU A 165 -0.11 -5.60 9.58
CA LEU A 165 -0.95 -6.27 10.56
C LEU A 165 -1.19 -5.40 11.80
N GLN A 166 -0.16 -4.68 12.27
CA GLN A 166 -0.27 -3.78 13.41
C GLN A 166 -1.23 -2.62 13.13
N ALA A 167 -1.31 -2.11 11.90
CA ALA A 167 -2.27 -1.09 11.50
C ALA A 167 -3.73 -1.53 11.72
N HIS A 168 -3.99 -2.83 11.68
CA HIS A 168 -5.30 -3.43 11.97
C HIS A 168 -5.42 -4.02 13.39
N GLY A 169 -4.53 -3.62 14.31
CA GLY A 169 -4.54 -4.08 15.70
C GLY A 169 -4.10 -5.53 15.91
N ILE A 170 -3.49 -6.16 14.90
CA ILE A 170 -3.04 -7.55 14.95
C ILE A 170 -1.53 -7.58 15.19
N VAL A 171 -1.13 -8.24 16.27
CA VAL A 171 0.28 -8.55 16.54
C VAL A 171 0.60 -9.91 15.92
N ALA A 172 1.43 -9.91 14.87
CA ALA A 172 1.84 -11.15 14.24
C ALA A 172 2.76 -11.98 15.14
N ALA A 173 2.54 -13.29 15.17
CA ALA A 173 3.46 -14.24 15.79
C ALA A 173 4.71 -14.40 14.89
N ILE A 174 5.58 -13.39 14.89
CA ILE A 174 6.84 -13.45 14.14
C ILE A 174 7.85 -14.26 14.94
N PRO A 175 8.63 -15.15 14.27
CA PRO A 175 9.70 -15.88 14.94
C PRO A 175 10.63 -14.94 15.73
N ALA A 176 10.93 -15.27 16.99
CA ALA A 176 11.71 -14.43 17.89
C ALA A 176 13.14 -14.12 17.41
N ARG A 177 13.67 -14.87 16.44
CA ARG A 177 14.97 -14.62 15.84
C ARG A 177 14.84 -13.54 14.77
N ARG A 178 15.56 -12.45 14.97
CA ARG A 178 15.81 -11.46 13.92
C ARG A 178 16.49 -12.15 12.74
N LEU A 179 15.93 -12.02 11.55
CA LEU A 179 16.63 -12.43 10.34
C LEU A 179 17.82 -11.48 10.14
N ALA A 180 19.02 -12.00 10.22
CA ALA A 180 20.23 -11.21 10.04
C ALA A 180 20.28 -10.68 8.61
N SER A 181 20.09 -9.38 8.45
CA SER A 181 20.32 -8.70 7.19
C SER A 181 21.51 -7.74 7.32
N ARG A 182 22.38 -7.74 6.30
CA ARG A 182 23.47 -6.76 6.17
C ARG A 182 23.03 -5.51 5.41
N ARG A 183 21.79 -5.47 4.91
CA ARG A 183 21.23 -4.34 4.17
C ARG A 183 20.74 -3.29 5.16
N LEU A 184 21.21 -2.07 5.00
CA LEU A 184 20.82 -0.94 5.83
C LEU A 184 19.30 -0.70 5.81
N MET A 185 18.68 -0.82 4.62
CA MET A 185 17.25 -0.64 4.44
C MET A 185 16.43 -1.67 5.23
N ASP A 186 16.81 -2.95 5.19
CA ASP A 186 16.10 -3.99 5.96
C ASP A 186 16.21 -3.72 7.47
N SER A 187 17.40 -3.27 7.92
CA SER A 187 17.60 -2.94 9.33
C SER A 187 16.78 -1.73 9.76
N ALA A 188 16.72 -0.69 8.95
CA ALA A 188 15.90 0.49 9.20
C ALA A 188 14.41 0.12 9.26
N LEU A 189 13.93 -0.64 8.27
CA LEU A 189 12.54 -1.08 8.22
C LEU A 189 12.17 -1.96 9.42
N TRP A 190 13.07 -2.84 9.85
CA TRP A 190 12.90 -3.64 11.07
C TRP A 190 12.76 -2.76 12.33
N ILE A 191 13.56 -1.70 12.45
CA ILE A 191 13.45 -0.75 13.57
C ILE A 191 12.08 -0.07 13.56
N LEU A 192 11.59 0.35 12.38
CA LEU A 192 10.26 0.95 12.26
C LEU A 192 9.15 -0.04 12.63
N ALA A 193 9.26 -1.29 12.20
CA ALA A 193 8.31 -2.34 12.57
C ALA A 193 8.31 -2.62 14.08
N GLN A 194 9.48 -2.62 14.73
CA GLN A 194 9.57 -2.74 16.19
C GLN A 194 9.01 -1.52 16.93
N SER A 195 9.16 -0.33 16.36
CA SER A 195 8.56 0.90 16.90
C SER A 195 7.02 0.84 16.84
N ALA A 196 6.49 0.38 15.72
CA ALA A 196 5.04 0.21 15.54
C ALA A 196 4.42 -0.75 16.58
N LEU A 197 5.13 -1.84 16.95
CA LEU A 197 4.69 -2.74 18.04
C LEU A 197 4.60 -2.08 19.40
N ARG A 198 5.33 -0.99 19.62
CA ARG A 198 5.30 -0.18 20.83
C ARG A 198 4.28 0.96 20.76
N GLY A 199 3.46 1.01 19.73
CA GLY A 199 2.44 2.01 19.50
C GLY A 199 2.86 3.20 18.66
N HIS A 200 4.07 3.21 18.08
CA HIS A 200 4.59 4.30 17.23
C HIS A 200 4.76 3.84 15.79
N ASN A 201 3.66 3.86 15.03
CA ASN A 201 3.69 3.53 13.61
C ASN A 201 3.90 4.81 12.79
N VAL A 202 5.16 5.08 12.43
CA VAL A 202 5.55 6.30 11.71
C VAL A 202 4.82 6.51 10.38
N PHE A 203 4.27 5.48 9.78
CA PHE A 203 3.50 5.60 8.54
C PHE A 203 2.09 6.12 8.77
N LEU A 204 1.52 5.92 9.97
CA LEU A 204 0.15 6.31 10.34
C LEU A 204 0.10 7.59 11.19
N GLU A 205 1.19 7.97 11.83
CA GLU A 205 1.35 9.23 12.57
C GLU A 205 1.55 10.40 11.61
#